data_8df8fe6dd5e87aea2d94e0bc2c78c5f1
#
_entry.id   8df8fe6dd5e87aea2d94e0bc2c78c5f1
#
_cell.length_a   1.000
_cell.length_b   1.000
_cell.length_c   1.000
_cell.angle_alpha   90.00
_cell.angle_beta   90.00
_cell.angle_gamma   90.00
#
_symmetry.space_group_name_H-M   'P 1'
#
loop_
_entity.id
_entity.type
_entity.pdbx_description
1 polymer ?
#
loop_
_entity_poly.entity_id
_entity_poly.type
_entity_poly.pdbx_seq_one_letter_code
_entity_poly.pdbx_strand_id
1 'polypeptide(L)'
;MRVLAAALAVTVVAGAAAAKGPVSDVRDALERIKDDSTIELVTTGRKTGKEHVRPIWFVVDQAKILVQAGKDGKTDWYLNLLKNPEALLRAVGNIRLRVRATPVTDAKRVEGIHRLFLRKYMTARLLSWFGSSIGRGKPVELEPIGLADR
;
A
#
# COMPACT_ATOMS: atom_id res chain seq x y z
N MET A 1 -6.60 -35.75 -58.95
CA MET A 1 -6.38 -34.46 -58.27
C MET A 1 -6.68 -34.62 -56.81
N ARG A 2 -5.64 -34.66 -55.98
CA ARG A 2 -5.79 -34.74 -54.51
C ARG A 2 -5.58 -33.37 -53.95
N VAL A 3 -6.64 -32.79 -53.33
CA VAL A 3 -6.57 -31.53 -52.60
C VAL A 3 -6.19 -31.82 -51.17
N LEU A 4 -4.97 -31.43 -50.77
CA LEU A 4 -4.54 -31.48 -49.37
C LEU A 4 -5.13 -30.26 -48.65
N ALA A 5 -6.03 -30.53 -47.71
CA ALA A 5 -6.49 -29.52 -46.76
C ALA A 5 -5.48 -29.43 -45.58
N ALA A 6 -4.74 -28.34 -45.52
CA ALA A 6 -3.88 -28.03 -44.40
C ALA A 6 -4.75 -27.49 -43.22
N ALA A 7 -4.87 -28.27 -42.18
CA ALA A 7 -5.49 -27.82 -40.94
C ALA A 7 -4.49 -26.96 -40.14
N LEU A 8 -4.80 -25.69 -39.99
CA LEU A 8 -4.04 -24.76 -39.18
C LEU A 8 -4.47 -24.97 -37.69
N ALA A 9 -3.61 -25.64 -36.95
CA ALA A 9 -3.82 -25.77 -35.49
C ALA A 9 -3.43 -24.46 -34.81
N VAL A 10 -4.43 -23.71 -34.37
CA VAL A 10 -4.24 -22.53 -33.49
C VAL A 10 -3.98 -23.04 -32.08
N THR A 11 -2.74 -23.03 -31.67
CA THR A 11 -2.35 -23.33 -30.29
C THR A 11 -2.63 -22.10 -29.43
N VAL A 12 -3.76 -22.11 -28.71
CA VAL A 12 -4.03 -21.10 -27.68
C VAL A 12 -3.13 -21.41 -26.50
N VAL A 13 -2.04 -20.64 -26.37
CA VAL A 13 -1.23 -20.63 -25.16
C VAL A 13 -2.01 -19.85 -24.10
N ALA A 14 -2.78 -20.55 -23.27
CA ALA A 14 -3.32 -19.99 -22.06
C ALA A 14 -2.14 -19.71 -21.12
N GLY A 15 -1.74 -18.44 -21.06
CA GLY A 15 -0.80 -17.97 -20.05
C GLY A 15 -1.43 -18.12 -18.67
N ALA A 16 -1.17 -19.24 -18.01
CA ALA A 16 -1.48 -19.40 -16.60
C ALA A 16 -0.64 -18.37 -15.85
N ALA A 17 -1.30 -17.32 -15.33
CA ALA A 17 -0.71 -16.46 -14.33
C ALA A 17 -0.33 -17.36 -13.15
N ALA A 18 0.95 -17.66 -12.99
CA ALA A 18 1.45 -18.50 -11.92
C ALA A 18 1.01 -17.84 -10.60
N ALA A 19 0.18 -18.50 -9.82
CA ALA A 19 -0.20 -18.05 -8.50
C ALA A 19 1.09 -17.86 -7.70
N LYS A 20 1.39 -16.62 -7.31
CA LYS A 20 2.56 -16.32 -6.49
C LYS A 20 2.44 -17.14 -5.20
N GLY A 21 3.45 -17.95 -4.91
CA GLY A 21 3.52 -18.72 -3.67
C GLY A 21 3.39 -17.86 -2.40
N PRO A 22 3.46 -18.44 -1.20
CA PRO A 22 3.40 -17.68 0.05
C PRO A 22 4.50 -16.60 0.07
N VAL A 23 4.23 -15.49 0.80
CA VAL A 23 5.20 -14.40 0.96
C VAL A 23 6.37 -14.92 1.78
N SER A 24 7.58 -14.75 1.26
CA SER A 24 8.81 -15.28 1.87
C SER A 24 9.42 -14.34 2.91
N ASP A 25 9.38 -13.04 2.63
CA ASP A 25 9.99 -12.01 3.47
C ASP A 25 9.33 -10.63 3.24
N VAL A 26 9.81 -9.63 4.00
CA VAL A 26 9.32 -8.25 3.92
C VAL A 26 9.50 -7.64 2.52
N ARG A 27 10.62 -7.93 1.85
CA ARG A 27 10.90 -7.38 0.52
C ARG A 27 9.93 -7.92 -0.52
N ASP A 28 9.69 -9.23 -0.50
CA ASP A 28 8.68 -9.87 -1.36
C ASP A 28 7.28 -9.31 -1.09
N ALA A 29 6.94 -9.08 0.18
CA ALA A 29 5.67 -8.45 0.55
C ALA A 29 5.54 -7.05 -0.06
N LEU A 30 6.55 -6.20 0.08
CA LEU A 30 6.55 -4.85 -0.47
C LEU A 30 6.44 -4.84 -2.00
N GLU A 31 7.15 -5.72 -2.68
CA GLU A 31 7.07 -5.86 -4.15
C GLU A 31 5.67 -6.26 -4.62
N ARG A 32 4.96 -7.10 -3.86
CA ARG A 32 3.61 -7.55 -4.22
C ARG A 32 2.55 -6.47 -4.04
N ILE A 33 2.70 -5.61 -3.04
CA ILE A 33 1.68 -4.59 -2.70
C ILE A 33 1.93 -3.24 -3.36
N LYS A 34 3.13 -2.96 -3.87
CA LYS A 34 3.52 -1.60 -4.32
C LYS A 34 2.57 -0.97 -5.34
N ASP A 35 1.92 -1.78 -6.15
CA ASP A 35 1.00 -1.32 -7.19
C ASP A 35 -0.48 -1.31 -6.74
N ASP A 36 -0.77 -1.81 -5.55
CA ASP A 36 -2.12 -1.76 -4.98
C ASP A 36 -2.52 -0.30 -4.69
N SER A 37 -3.80 0.01 -4.85
CA SER A 37 -4.30 1.36 -4.61
C SER A 37 -4.49 1.68 -3.13
N THR A 38 -4.84 0.69 -2.31
CA THR A 38 -5.09 0.85 -0.88
C THR A 38 -4.54 -0.34 -0.10
N ILE A 39 -4.26 -0.10 1.18
CA ILE A 39 -3.88 -1.11 2.15
C ILE A 39 -4.67 -0.87 3.44
N GLU A 40 -4.98 -1.92 4.19
CA GLU A 40 -5.60 -1.76 5.51
C GLU A 40 -4.54 -1.46 6.57
N LEU A 41 -4.71 -0.34 7.25
CA LEU A 41 -3.92 0.02 8.43
C LEU A 41 -4.70 -0.32 9.69
N VAL A 42 -4.12 -1.15 10.54
CA VAL A 42 -4.66 -1.54 11.85
C VAL A 42 -3.86 -0.81 12.93
N THR A 43 -4.51 0.08 13.64
CA THR A 43 -3.90 0.85 14.75
C THR A 43 -4.56 0.50 16.07
N THR A 44 -3.80 0.65 17.16
CA THR A 44 -4.35 0.53 18.53
C THR A 44 -4.94 1.87 18.97
N GLY A 45 -6.20 1.87 19.35
CA GLY A 45 -6.91 3.07 19.79
C GLY A 45 -6.26 3.69 21.02
N ARG A 46 -5.87 4.96 20.93
CA ARG A 46 -5.18 5.72 22.00
C ARG A 46 -5.96 5.87 23.28
N LYS A 47 -7.30 5.78 23.20
CA LYS A 47 -8.22 5.92 24.34
C LYS A 47 -8.76 4.58 24.84
N THR A 48 -8.97 3.63 23.93
CA THR A 48 -9.71 2.39 24.23
C THR A 48 -8.81 1.13 24.24
N GLY A 49 -7.61 1.22 23.66
CA GLY A 49 -6.74 0.06 23.45
C GLY A 49 -7.26 -0.94 22.41
N LYS A 50 -8.43 -0.67 21.79
CA LYS A 50 -9.02 -1.55 20.78
C LYS A 50 -8.38 -1.34 19.40
N GLU A 51 -8.39 -2.36 18.59
CA GLU A 51 -7.96 -2.26 17.19
C GLU A 51 -8.93 -1.43 16.36
N HIS A 52 -8.38 -0.57 15.52
CA HIS A 52 -9.09 0.22 14.53
C HIS A 52 -8.50 -0.04 13.15
N VAL A 53 -9.34 -0.49 12.22
CA VAL A 53 -8.94 -0.81 10.84
C VAL A 53 -9.41 0.30 9.91
N ARG A 54 -8.50 0.78 9.05
CA ARG A 54 -8.81 1.78 8.03
C ARG A 54 -8.11 1.45 6.71
N PRO A 55 -8.84 1.45 5.58
CA PRO A 55 -8.20 1.47 4.28
C PRO A 55 -7.55 2.83 4.08
N ILE A 56 -6.29 2.83 3.65
CA ILE A 56 -5.51 4.04 3.40
C ILE A 56 -4.76 3.94 2.07
N TRP A 57 -4.49 5.08 1.48
CA TRP A 57 -3.59 5.20 0.36
C TRP A 57 -2.15 5.16 0.83
N PHE A 58 -1.30 4.58 0.03
CA PHE A 58 0.10 4.40 0.37
C PHE A 58 1.00 4.42 -0.86
N VAL A 59 2.27 4.65 -0.62
CA VAL A 59 3.36 4.51 -1.59
C VAL A 59 4.47 3.68 -0.95
N VAL A 60 5.08 2.78 -1.71
CA VAL A 60 6.30 2.09 -1.28
C VAL A 60 7.50 2.85 -1.84
N ASP A 61 8.41 3.26 -0.97
CA ASP A 61 9.63 3.97 -1.31
C ASP A 61 10.77 3.57 -0.37
N GLN A 62 11.94 3.20 -0.93
CA GLN A 62 13.13 2.83 -0.16
C GLN A 62 12.87 1.80 0.96
N ALA A 63 12.14 0.74 0.64
CA ALA A 63 11.74 -0.33 1.56
C ALA A 63 10.86 0.13 2.75
N LYS A 64 10.27 1.32 2.68
CA LYS A 64 9.28 1.85 3.61
C LYS A 64 7.93 2.02 2.93
N ILE A 65 6.89 2.06 3.74
CA ILE A 65 5.53 2.37 3.30
C ILE A 65 5.21 3.77 3.78
N LEU A 66 4.81 4.63 2.84
CA LEU A 66 4.49 6.02 3.11
C LEU A 66 2.98 6.17 3.12
N VAL A 67 2.45 6.86 4.12
CA VAL A 67 1.03 7.22 4.24
C VAL A 67 0.89 8.69 4.58
N GLN A 68 -0.29 9.27 4.33
CA GLN A 68 -0.54 10.68 4.61
C GLN A 68 -1.83 10.86 5.40
N ALA A 69 -1.76 11.60 6.51
CA ALA A 69 -2.92 11.96 7.30
C ALA A 69 -3.56 13.24 6.76
N GLY A 70 -4.80 13.12 6.30
CA GLY A 70 -5.64 14.28 5.96
C GLY A 70 -6.10 15.04 7.20
N LYS A 71 -7.01 16.02 7.01
CA LYS A 71 -7.60 16.84 8.07
C LYS A 71 -6.55 17.47 9.00
N ASP A 72 -5.44 17.90 8.42
CA ASP A 72 -4.31 18.50 9.15
C ASP A 72 -3.80 17.62 10.32
N GLY A 73 -3.76 16.29 10.10
CA GLY A 73 -3.30 15.33 11.11
C GLY A 73 -4.29 15.08 12.26
N LYS A 74 -5.57 15.41 12.08
CA LYS A 74 -6.64 15.16 13.08
C LYS A 74 -7.38 13.84 12.85
N THR A 75 -6.91 12.99 11.96
CA THR A 75 -7.48 11.65 11.75
C THR A 75 -7.16 10.73 12.92
N ASP A 76 -8.12 9.89 13.30
CA ASP A 76 -7.94 9.02 14.48
C ASP A 76 -6.75 8.06 14.34
N TRP A 77 -6.56 7.45 13.17
CA TRP A 77 -5.44 6.55 12.95
C TRP A 77 -4.08 7.24 13.11
N TYR A 78 -3.94 8.49 12.68
CA TYR A 78 -2.73 9.28 12.85
C TYR A 78 -2.46 9.57 14.33
N LEU A 79 -3.48 10.01 15.05
CA LEU A 79 -3.38 10.28 16.48
C LEU A 79 -3.12 8.99 17.30
N ASN A 80 -3.66 7.85 16.84
CA ASN A 80 -3.36 6.54 17.43
C ASN A 80 -1.88 6.18 17.25
N LEU A 81 -1.31 6.40 16.04
CA LEU A 81 0.10 6.14 15.77
C LEU A 81 1.05 7.06 16.55
N LEU A 82 0.66 8.30 16.81
CA LEU A 82 1.44 9.19 17.68
C LEU A 82 1.55 8.65 19.11
N LYS A 83 0.52 7.97 19.59
CA LYS A 83 0.51 7.36 20.93
C LYS A 83 1.14 5.97 20.94
N ASN A 84 0.79 5.15 19.95
CA ASN A 84 1.23 3.77 19.79
C ASN A 84 1.82 3.61 18.38
N PRO A 85 3.12 3.74 18.21
CA PRO A 85 3.75 3.78 16.88
C PRO A 85 3.79 2.42 16.17
N GLU A 86 3.50 1.33 16.85
CA GLU A 86 3.41 0.01 16.23
C GLU A 86 2.02 -0.23 15.65
N ALA A 87 1.98 -0.73 14.43
CA ALA A 87 0.77 -1.03 13.70
C ALA A 87 0.92 -2.30 12.87
N LEU A 88 -0.22 -2.78 12.37
CA LEU A 88 -0.26 -3.87 11.42
C LEU A 88 -0.81 -3.37 10.09
N LEU A 89 -0.16 -3.74 8.99
CA LEU A 89 -0.69 -3.58 7.65
C LEU A 89 -1.23 -4.93 7.15
N ARG A 90 -2.40 -4.89 6.52
CA ARG A 90 -3.01 -6.05 5.86
C ARG A 90 -3.26 -5.71 4.40
N ALA A 91 -2.85 -6.60 3.51
CA ALA A 91 -3.01 -6.43 2.08
C ALA A 91 -3.59 -7.68 1.43
N VAL A 92 -3.94 -7.56 0.16
CA VAL A 92 -4.43 -8.66 -0.67
C VAL A 92 -3.41 -9.81 -0.68
N GLY A 93 -3.88 -11.05 -0.80
CA GLY A 93 -3.02 -12.23 -0.77
C GLY A 93 -2.56 -12.64 0.63
N ASN A 94 -3.30 -12.23 1.65
CA ASN A 94 -3.02 -12.54 3.06
C ASN A 94 -1.66 -12.03 3.55
N ILE A 95 -1.19 -10.92 2.97
CA ILE A 95 0.04 -10.26 3.38
C ILE A 95 -0.23 -9.47 4.66
N ARG A 96 0.58 -9.71 5.68
CA ARG A 96 0.51 -9.02 6.99
C ARG A 96 1.91 -8.56 7.39
N LEU A 97 2.05 -7.25 7.58
CA LEU A 97 3.33 -6.62 7.95
C LEU A 97 3.18 -5.88 9.27
N ARG A 98 4.03 -6.21 10.24
CA ARG A 98 4.22 -5.35 11.41
C ARG A 98 5.08 -4.18 11.00
N VAL A 99 4.67 -2.98 11.38
CA VAL A 99 5.35 -1.74 11.04
C VAL A 99 5.51 -0.84 12.25
N ARG A 100 6.54 0.00 12.21
CA ARG A 100 6.72 1.10 13.16
C ARG A 100 6.57 2.43 12.44
N ALA A 101 5.72 3.29 12.97
CA ALA A 101 5.39 4.59 12.41
C ALA A 101 6.32 5.69 12.92
N THR A 102 6.79 6.53 12.01
CA THR A 102 7.54 7.74 12.32
C THR A 102 6.95 8.90 11.53
N PRO A 103 6.37 9.92 12.19
CA PRO A 103 5.92 11.14 11.51
C PRO A 103 7.09 11.85 10.84
N VAL A 104 6.86 12.35 9.62
CA VAL A 104 7.86 13.07 8.85
C VAL A 104 7.67 14.57 9.04
N THR A 105 8.68 15.25 9.58
CA THR A 105 8.65 16.70 9.84
C THR A 105 9.63 17.50 9.00
N ASP A 106 10.63 16.85 8.39
CA ASP A 106 11.57 17.49 7.47
C ASP A 106 10.85 17.98 6.21
N ALA A 107 10.88 19.28 5.95
CA ALA A 107 10.13 19.92 4.87
C ALA A 107 10.49 19.36 3.49
N LYS A 108 11.77 19.08 3.24
CA LYS A 108 12.25 18.53 1.96
C LYS A 108 11.75 17.09 1.75
N ARG A 109 11.76 16.28 2.82
CA ARG A 109 11.23 14.92 2.77
C ARG A 109 9.72 14.92 2.59
N VAL A 110 9.00 15.80 3.29
CA VAL A 110 7.55 16.00 3.13
C VAL A 110 7.18 16.30 1.69
N GLU A 111 7.87 17.26 1.06
CA GLU A 111 7.65 17.60 -0.35
C GLU A 111 7.93 16.41 -1.29
N GLY A 112 9.01 15.68 -1.04
CA GLY A 112 9.33 14.46 -1.79
C GLY A 112 8.24 13.42 -1.72
N ILE A 113 7.68 13.18 -0.53
CA ILE A 113 6.57 12.24 -0.32
C ILE A 113 5.32 12.72 -1.05
N HIS A 114 4.97 14.00 -0.97
CA HIS A 114 3.83 14.56 -1.70
C HIS A 114 3.94 14.32 -3.21
N ARG A 115 5.13 14.49 -3.79
CA ARG A 115 5.37 14.19 -5.21
C ARG A 115 5.19 12.71 -5.54
N LEU A 116 5.62 11.80 -4.67
CA LEU A 116 5.41 10.35 -4.86
C LEU A 116 3.93 9.99 -4.89
N PHE A 117 3.14 10.55 -3.98
CA PHE A 117 1.68 10.35 -3.96
C PHE A 117 1.02 10.91 -5.22
N LEU A 118 1.36 12.12 -5.63
CA LEU A 118 0.86 12.70 -6.87
C LEU A 118 1.19 11.80 -8.07
N ARG A 119 2.42 11.32 -8.16
CA ARG A 119 2.84 10.44 -9.26
C ARG A 119 2.04 9.13 -9.30
N LYS A 120 1.83 8.47 -8.15
CA LYS A 120 1.10 7.19 -8.08
C LYS A 120 -0.38 7.37 -8.40
N TYR A 121 -1.01 8.43 -7.91
CA TYR A 121 -2.48 8.57 -7.95
C TYR A 121 -2.98 9.54 -9.03
N MET A 122 -2.12 10.38 -9.62
CA MET A 122 -2.54 11.27 -10.73
C MET A 122 -2.86 10.57 -12.04
N THR A 123 -2.30 9.39 -12.29
CA THR A 123 -2.61 8.59 -13.47
C THR A 123 -3.91 7.80 -13.33
N ALA A 124 -4.46 7.70 -12.13
CA ALA A 124 -5.73 7.06 -11.89
C ALA A 124 -6.86 8.09 -11.93
N ARG A 125 -7.97 7.75 -12.61
CA ARG A 125 -9.25 8.50 -12.65
C ARG A 125 -9.82 8.89 -11.27
N LEU A 126 -9.10 8.64 -10.20
CA LEU A 126 -9.47 8.88 -8.81
C LEU A 126 -9.35 10.34 -8.37
N LEU A 127 -8.67 11.20 -9.13
CA LEU A 127 -8.52 12.62 -8.79
C LEU A 127 -9.83 13.40 -8.71
N SER A 128 -10.83 13.00 -9.47
CA SER A 128 -12.14 13.66 -9.46
C SER A 128 -12.96 13.35 -8.20
N TRP A 129 -12.63 12.27 -7.48
CA TRP A 129 -13.42 11.82 -6.33
C TRP A 129 -12.84 12.24 -4.98
N PHE A 130 -11.53 12.50 -4.93
CA PHE A 130 -10.85 12.74 -3.66
C PHE A 130 -10.32 14.17 -3.49
N GLY A 131 -10.78 15.10 -4.32
CA GLY A 131 -10.51 16.54 -4.15
C GLY A 131 -9.10 16.84 -3.59
N SER A 132 -8.74 18.03 -3.50
CA SER A 132 -7.48 18.68 -3.17
C SER A 132 -6.60 18.16 -2.00
N SER A 133 -6.87 17.00 -1.39
CA SER A 133 -6.09 16.49 -0.25
C SER A 133 -4.91 15.57 -0.61
N ILE A 134 -4.82 15.09 -1.86
CA ILE A 134 -3.65 14.34 -2.32
C ILE A 134 -2.44 15.29 -2.37
N GLY A 135 -1.35 14.89 -1.70
CA GLY A 135 -0.14 15.70 -1.68
C GLY A 135 -0.18 16.87 -0.69
N ARG A 136 -1.10 16.89 0.26
CA ARG A 136 -1.20 17.92 1.32
C ARG A 136 -1.34 17.35 2.73
N GLY A 137 -1.36 16.03 2.89
CA GLY A 137 -1.46 15.40 4.20
C GLY A 137 -0.18 15.47 5.00
N LYS A 138 -0.25 15.16 6.29
CA LYS A 138 0.93 14.95 7.14
C LYS A 138 1.49 13.56 6.89
N PRO A 139 2.71 13.44 6.33
CA PRO A 139 3.28 12.15 6.00
C PRO A 139 3.74 11.38 7.22
N VAL A 140 3.62 10.07 7.15
CA VAL A 140 4.17 9.12 8.11
C VAL A 140 4.94 8.05 7.34
N GLU A 141 6.15 7.77 7.75
CA GLU A 141 6.89 6.60 7.30
C GLU A 141 6.56 5.40 8.18
N LEU A 142 6.15 4.31 7.55
CA LEU A 142 5.91 3.02 8.19
C LEU A 142 7.07 2.09 7.83
N GLU A 143 7.95 1.86 8.78
CA GLU A 143 9.08 0.94 8.61
C GLU A 143 8.64 -0.49 8.92
N PRO A 144 8.73 -1.42 7.96
CA PRO A 144 8.43 -2.82 8.22
C PRO A 144 9.43 -3.43 9.21
N ILE A 145 8.93 -4.02 10.29
CA ILE A 145 9.73 -4.71 11.31
C ILE A 145 9.58 -6.22 11.26
N GLY A 146 8.77 -6.74 10.37
CA GLY A 146 8.63 -8.17 10.12
C GLY A 146 7.27 -8.55 9.53
N LEU A 147 7.17 -9.78 9.06
CA LEU A 147 5.90 -10.40 8.73
C LEU A 147 5.14 -10.69 10.03
N ALA A 148 3.82 -10.58 10.01
CA ALA A 148 2.98 -11.03 11.10
C ALA A 148 2.39 -12.40 10.75
N ASP A 149 2.33 -13.28 11.76
CA ASP A 149 1.65 -14.57 11.65
C ASP A 149 0.14 -14.39 11.46
N ARG A 150 -0.50 -15.47 11.02
CA ARG A 150 -1.95 -15.50 10.76
C ARG A 150 -2.75 -15.38 12.04
#